data_472c41786f5c9740bafa06508b9e2425
#
_entry.id   472c41786f5c9740bafa06508b9e2425
#
_cell.length_a   1.000
_cell.length_b   1.000
_cell.length_c   1.000
_cell.angle_alpha   90.00
_cell.angle_beta   90.00
_cell.angle_gamma   90.00
#
_symmetry.space_group_name_H-M   'P 1'
#
loop_
_entity.id
_entity.type
_entity.pdbx_description
1 polymer ?
#
loop_
_entity_poly.entity_id
_entity_poly.type
_entity_poly.pdbx_seq_one_letter_code
_entity_poly.pdbx_strand_id
1 'polypeptide(L)'
;MSLPYVLILFYSRTEGTQNLALHMARGVDQVDGIEPRLRTVPPVSAVSERTAPSVPDDGAVLCTKDDLIGCSGLALGSATRFGNMAAPLKYFLDTTADLWAGHHLVGKP
;
A
#
# COMPACT_ATOMS: atom_id res chain seq x y z
N MET A 1 18.56 -0.66 -14.68
CA MET A 1 17.91 -1.67 -13.83
C MET A 1 17.38 -1.03 -12.56
N SER A 2 16.15 -1.35 -12.23
CA SER A 2 15.58 -0.84 -11.00
C SER A 2 16.08 -1.66 -9.81
N LEU A 3 16.23 -1.00 -8.65
CA LEU A 3 16.59 -1.67 -7.41
C LEU A 3 15.41 -2.53 -6.91
N PRO A 4 15.69 -3.60 -6.16
CA PRO A 4 14.63 -4.23 -5.39
C PRO A 4 14.03 -3.23 -4.41
N TYR A 5 12.77 -3.42 -4.07
CA TYR A 5 12.08 -2.44 -3.22
C TYR A 5 11.24 -3.11 -2.15
N VAL A 6 11.10 -2.41 -1.04
CA VAL A 6 10.11 -2.74 -0.01
C VAL A 6 8.88 -1.88 -0.29
N LEU A 7 7.75 -2.53 -0.49
CA LEU A 7 6.49 -1.84 -0.69
C LEU A 7 5.90 -1.46 0.68
N ILE A 8 5.64 -0.18 0.86
CA ILE A 8 4.98 0.34 2.07
C ILE A 8 3.60 0.77 1.63
N LEU A 9 2.62 -0.10 1.85
CA LEU A 9 1.23 0.11 1.46
C LEU A 9 0.46 0.59 2.68
N PHE A 10 -0.14 1.77 2.60
CA PHE A 10 -0.83 2.35 3.74
C PHE A 10 -2.14 2.98 3.33
N TYR A 11 -3.06 3.07 4.30
CA TYR A 11 -4.24 3.90 4.20
C TYR A 11 -4.38 4.70 5.49
N SER A 12 -4.51 6.01 5.36
CA SER A 12 -4.60 6.92 6.48
C SER A 12 -5.74 7.90 6.27
N ARG A 13 -6.55 8.11 7.31
CA ARG A 13 -7.58 9.14 7.29
C ARG A 13 -7.09 10.42 7.94
N THR A 14 -6.13 10.27 8.83
CA THR A 14 -5.41 11.36 9.45
C THR A 14 -3.92 11.16 9.13
N GLU A 15 -3.07 12.06 9.57
CA GLU A 15 -1.67 12.00 9.20
C GLU A 15 -0.86 10.93 9.95
N GLY A 16 -1.44 10.28 10.97
CA GLY A 16 -0.68 9.37 11.82
C GLY A 16 -0.06 8.20 11.09
N THR A 17 -0.88 7.40 10.40
CA THR A 17 -0.37 6.23 9.66
C THR A 17 0.53 6.67 8.50
N GLN A 18 0.18 7.76 7.83
CA GLN A 18 1.00 8.29 6.75
C GLN A 18 2.38 8.72 7.26
N ASN A 19 2.45 9.40 8.39
CA ASN A 19 3.72 9.82 8.97
C ASN A 19 4.58 8.61 9.35
N LEU A 20 3.97 7.58 9.91
CA LEU A 20 4.68 6.34 10.22
C LEU A 20 5.24 5.69 8.95
N ALA A 21 4.44 5.64 7.88
CA ALA A 21 4.89 5.09 6.60
C ALA A 21 6.07 5.88 6.04
N LEU A 22 6.06 7.20 6.16
CA LEU A 22 7.17 8.04 5.71
C LEU A 22 8.44 7.75 6.50
N HIS A 23 8.33 7.55 7.82
CA HIS A 23 9.50 7.19 8.64
C HIS A 23 10.04 5.81 8.26
N MET A 24 9.16 4.85 7.98
CA MET A 24 9.59 3.54 7.51
C MET A 24 10.31 3.64 6.18
N ALA A 25 9.83 4.48 5.27
CA ALA A 25 10.49 4.70 3.99
C ALA A 25 11.91 5.26 4.18
N ARG A 26 12.07 6.18 5.12
CA ARG A 26 13.41 6.70 5.43
C ARG A 26 14.34 5.62 5.95
N GLY A 27 13.81 4.70 6.76
CA GLY A 27 14.60 3.58 7.27
C GLY A 27 15.06 2.65 6.16
N VAL A 28 14.17 2.30 5.24
CA VAL A 28 14.51 1.48 4.08
C VAL A 28 15.55 2.16 3.21
N ASP A 29 15.40 3.47 3.01
CA ASP A 29 16.31 4.24 2.15
C ASP A 29 17.74 4.28 2.69
N GLN A 30 17.94 4.02 3.97
CA GLN A 30 19.27 3.96 4.58
C GLN A 30 20.01 2.66 4.27
N VAL A 31 19.34 1.67 3.70
CA VAL A 31 19.96 0.38 3.37
C VAL A 31 20.38 0.42 1.90
N ASP A 32 21.67 0.17 1.65
CA ASP A 32 22.21 0.16 0.29
C ASP A 32 21.62 -1.00 -0.51
N GLY A 33 21.29 -0.74 -1.77
CA GLY A 33 20.84 -1.76 -2.69
C GLY A 33 19.35 -2.06 -2.65
N ILE A 34 18.57 -1.33 -1.84
CA ILE A 34 17.12 -1.47 -1.78
C ILE A 34 16.48 -0.08 -1.66
N GLU A 35 15.29 0.08 -2.19
CA GLU A 35 14.59 1.36 -2.10
C GLU A 35 13.20 1.18 -1.51
N PRO A 36 12.64 2.23 -0.88
CA PRO A 36 11.25 2.20 -0.44
C PRO A 36 10.33 2.53 -1.60
N ARG A 37 9.13 1.96 -1.58
CA ARG A 37 8.06 2.34 -2.49
C ARG A 37 6.80 2.56 -1.68
N LEU A 38 6.40 3.83 -1.56
CA LEU A 38 5.20 4.23 -0.82
C LEU A 38 4.00 4.23 -1.74
N ARG A 39 2.93 3.53 -1.34
CA ARG A 39 1.68 3.48 -2.10
C ARG A 39 0.51 3.52 -1.15
N THR A 40 -0.61 4.04 -1.64
CA THR A 40 -1.86 4.07 -0.88
C THR A 40 -2.99 3.50 -1.73
N VAL A 41 -4.21 3.50 -1.19
CA VAL A 41 -5.40 3.02 -1.88
C VAL A 41 -6.46 4.12 -1.88
N PRO A 42 -7.36 4.14 -2.89
CA PRO A 42 -8.42 5.15 -2.88
C PRO A 42 -9.44 4.87 -1.79
N PRO A 43 -10.12 5.90 -1.28
CA PRO A 43 -11.20 5.70 -0.33
C PRO A 43 -12.37 4.97 -0.97
N VAL A 44 -13.12 4.22 -0.16
CA VAL A 44 -14.35 3.57 -0.61
C VAL A 44 -15.50 4.56 -0.42
N SER A 45 -16.31 4.72 -1.47
CA SER A 45 -17.47 5.60 -1.45
C SER A 45 -18.75 4.78 -1.31
N ALA A 46 -19.70 5.29 -0.53
CA ALA A 46 -21.02 4.70 -0.45
C ALA A 46 -21.86 4.95 -1.71
N VAL A 47 -21.44 5.87 -2.57
CA VAL A 47 -22.10 6.17 -3.83
C VAL A 47 -21.37 5.46 -4.95
N SER A 48 -21.99 4.44 -5.53
CA SER A 48 -21.33 3.55 -6.49
C SER A 48 -20.88 4.23 -7.77
N GLU A 49 -21.49 5.33 -8.14
CA GLU A 49 -21.13 6.09 -9.34
C GLU A 49 -19.96 7.05 -9.12
N ARG A 50 -19.55 7.18 -7.86
CA ARG A 50 -18.47 8.11 -7.53
C ARG A 50 -17.14 7.42 -7.72
N THR A 51 -16.36 7.94 -8.65
CA THR A 51 -15.01 7.45 -8.84
C THR A 51 -14.05 8.25 -7.96
N ALA A 52 -13.19 7.54 -7.23
CA ALA A 52 -12.12 8.21 -6.52
C ALA A 52 -11.14 8.80 -7.52
N PRO A 53 -10.54 9.96 -7.22
CA PRO A 53 -9.49 10.49 -8.09
C PRO A 53 -8.33 9.50 -8.18
N SER A 54 -7.71 9.43 -9.35
CA SER A 54 -6.58 8.50 -9.57
C SER A 54 -5.37 8.84 -8.72
N VAL A 55 -5.25 10.10 -8.28
CA VAL A 55 -4.21 10.56 -7.37
C VAL A 55 -4.91 11.27 -6.22
N PRO A 56 -4.70 10.85 -4.96
CA PRO A 56 -5.26 11.54 -3.81
C PRO A 56 -4.78 12.99 -3.71
N ASP A 57 -5.55 13.82 -3.02
CA ASP A 57 -5.22 15.23 -2.85
C ASP A 57 -3.87 15.46 -2.15
N ASP A 58 -3.45 14.52 -1.32
CA ASP A 58 -2.15 14.60 -0.64
C ASP A 58 -0.98 14.21 -1.53
N GLY A 59 -1.24 13.85 -2.80
CA GLY A 59 -0.20 13.50 -3.75
C GLY A 59 0.33 12.08 -3.63
N ALA A 60 -0.23 11.26 -2.74
CA ALA A 60 0.22 9.87 -2.59
C ALA A 60 -0.16 9.04 -3.82
N VAL A 61 0.75 8.16 -4.25
CA VAL A 61 0.55 7.33 -5.44
C VAL A 61 -0.27 6.11 -5.08
N LEU A 62 -1.24 5.75 -5.92
CA LEU A 62 -2.08 4.58 -5.70
C LEU A 62 -1.31 3.29 -5.99
N CYS A 63 -1.55 2.28 -5.15
CA CYS A 63 -0.94 0.97 -5.31
C CYS A 63 -1.57 0.20 -6.47
N THR A 64 -0.73 -0.51 -7.21
CA THR A 64 -1.17 -1.42 -8.27
C THR A 64 -0.82 -2.85 -7.90
N LYS A 65 -1.42 -3.81 -8.62
CA LYS A 65 -1.05 -5.22 -8.45
C LYS A 65 0.41 -5.48 -8.80
N ASP A 66 0.93 -4.77 -9.79
CA ASP A 66 2.35 -4.89 -10.17
C ASP A 66 3.28 -4.48 -9.03
N ASP A 67 2.89 -3.48 -8.23
CA ASP A 67 3.67 -3.10 -7.06
C ASP A 67 3.81 -4.28 -6.08
N LEU A 68 2.74 -5.06 -5.89
CA LEU A 68 2.76 -6.24 -5.04
C LEU A 68 3.59 -7.37 -5.63
N ILE A 69 3.43 -7.63 -6.92
CA ILE A 69 4.15 -8.71 -7.60
C ILE A 69 5.66 -8.48 -7.53
N GLY A 70 6.09 -7.24 -7.78
CA GLY A 70 7.50 -6.92 -7.89
C GLY A 70 8.20 -6.62 -6.58
N CYS A 71 7.50 -6.51 -5.46
CA CYS A 71 8.14 -6.13 -4.21
C CYS A 71 8.98 -7.25 -3.63
N SER A 72 10.05 -6.88 -2.93
CA SER A 72 10.89 -7.83 -2.19
C SER A 72 10.40 -8.02 -0.76
N GLY A 73 9.59 -7.11 -0.26
CA GLY A 73 8.96 -7.18 1.04
C GLY A 73 7.80 -6.23 1.11
N LEU A 74 6.89 -6.43 2.06
CA LEU A 74 5.67 -5.63 2.19
C LEU A 74 5.49 -5.18 3.64
N ALA A 75 5.31 -3.87 3.83
CA ALA A 75 4.87 -3.31 5.10
C ALA A 75 3.46 -2.75 4.88
N LEU A 76 2.54 -3.13 5.74
CA LEU A 76 1.12 -2.81 5.59
C LEU A 76 0.67 -1.94 6.77
N GLY A 77 0.18 -0.74 6.48
CA GLY A 77 -0.28 0.19 7.50
C GLY A 77 -1.72 0.62 7.27
N SER A 78 -2.52 0.66 8.34
CA SER A 78 -3.92 1.01 8.25
C SER A 78 -4.38 1.85 9.43
N ALA A 79 -5.31 2.77 9.17
CA ALA A 79 -6.12 3.33 10.23
C ALA A 79 -7.01 2.22 10.82
N THR A 80 -7.26 2.29 12.13
CA THR A 80 -8.10 1.31 12.82
C THR A 80 -9.56 1.73 12.79
N ARG A 81 -10.44 0.76 12.52
CA ARG A 81 -11.89 0.93 12.63
C ARG A 81 -12.45 -0.28 13.34
N PHE A 82 -12.99 -0.05 14.54
CA PHE A 82 -13.56 -1.12 15.40
C PHE A 82 -12.59 -2.30 15.57
N GLY A 83 -11.30 -2.00 15.75
CA GLY A 83 -10.28 -3.03 15.95
C GLY A 83 -9.86 -3.77 14.69
N ASN A 84 -10.25 -3.30 13.51
CA ASN A 84 -9.93 -3.93 12.24
C ASN A 84 -9.30 -2.92 11.29
N MET A 85 -8.76 -3.41 10.17
CA MET A 85 -8.22 -2.51 9.16
C MET A 85 -9.32 -1.69 8.49
N ALA A 86 -8.95 -0.55 7.94
CA ALA A 86 -9.89 0.31 7.23
C ALA A 86 -10.40 -0.37 5.95
N ALA A 87 -11.69 -0.14 5.63
CA ALA A 87 -12.34 -0.76 4.49
C ALA A 87 -11.62 -0.52 3.15
N PRO A 88 -11.09 0.68 2.85
CA PRO A 88 -10.38 0.88 1.59
C PRO A 88 -9.20 -0.06 1.41
N LEU A 89 -8.43 -0.33 2.46
CA LEU A 89 -7.30 -1.23 2.39
C LEU A 89 -7.77 -2.67 2.19
N LYS A 90 -8.78 -3.11 2.95
CA LYS A 90 -9.35 -4.46 2.80
C LYS A 90 -9.94 -4.64 1.41
N TYR A 91 -10.63 -3.64 0.88
CA TYR A 91 -11.18 -3.68 -0.47
C TYR A 91 -10.08 -3.92 -1.50
N PHE A 92 -8.98 -3.18 -1.39
CA PHE A 92 -7.84 -3.37 -2.30
C PHE A 92 -7.29 -4.79 -2.19
N LEU A 93 -7.08 -5.27 -0.98
CA LEU A 93 -6.54 -6.62 -0.77
C LEU A 93 -7.48 -7.69 -1.34
N ASP A 94 -8.78 -7.49 -1.23
CA ASP A 94 -9.75 -8.44 -1.79
C ASP A 94 -9.68 -8.49 -3.31
N THR A 95 -9.22 -7.43 -3.97
CA THR A 95 -9.05 -7.44 -5.43
C THR A 95 -7.82 -8.23 -5.88
N THR A 96 -6.98 -8.68 -4.95
CA THR A 96 -5.70 -9.35 -5.27
C THR A 96 -5.79 -10.87 -5.17
N ALA A 97 -6.99 -11.44 -5.21
CA ALA A 97 -7.17 -12.89 -5.11
C ALA A 97 -6.42 -13.65 -6.21
N ASP A 98 -6.33 -13.08 -7.40
CA ASP A 98 -5.59 -13.67 -8.51
C ASP A 98 -4.08 -13.78 -8.21
N LEU A 99 -3.51 -12.79 -7.52
CA LEU A 99 -2.10 -12.83 -7.11
C LEU A 99 -1.87 -13.94 -6.10
N TRP A 100 -2.83 -14.13 -5.20
CA TRP A 100 -2.76 -15.18 -4.19
C TRP A 100 -2.82 -16.56 -4.85
N ALA A 101 -3.76 -16.74 -5.78
CA ALA A 101 -3.92 -18.00 -6.51
C ALA A 101 -2.67 -18.32 -7.34
N GLY A 102 -1.98 -17.29 -7.85
CA GLY A 102 -0.75 -17.45 -8.62
C GLY A 102 0.52 -17.53 -7.78
N HIS A 103 0.41 -17.53 -6.45
CA HIS A 103 1.54 -17.62 -5.51
C HIS A 103 2.54 -16.47 -5.62
N HIS A 104 2.11 -15.29 -6.09
CA HIS A 104 3.02 -14.16 -6.30
C HIS A 104 3.58 -13.58 -5.01
N LEU A 105 2.92 -13.81 -3.87
CA LEU A 105 3.36 -13.27 -2.59
C LEU A 105 4.05 -14.31 -1.70
N VAL A 106 4.16 -15.56 -2.16
CA VAL A 106 4.78 -16.63 -1.39
C VAL A 106 6.26 -16.32 -1.18
N GLY A 107 6.72 -16.45 0.06
CA GLY A 107 8.12 -16.25 0.41
C GLY A 107 8.51 -14.79 0.62
N LYS A 108 7.61 -13.84 0.46
CA LYS A 108 7.90 -12.43 0.71
C LYS A 108 7.60 -12.07 2.17
N PRO A 109 8.58 -11.43 2.88
CA PRO A 109 8.31 -10.94 4.22
C PRO A 109 7.32 -9.79 4.22
#